data_3ce243ae6b20dfa44d5cd4077e3b062e
#
_entry.id   3ce243ae6b20dfa44d5cd4077e3b062e
#
_cell.length_a   1.000
_cell.length_b   1.000
_cell.length_c   1.000
_cell.angle_alpha   90.00
_cell.angle_beta   90.00
_cell.angle_gamma   90.00
#
_symmetry.space_group_name_H-M   'P 1'
#
loop_
_entity.id
_entity.type
_entity.pdbx_description
1 polymer ?
#
loop_
_entity_poly.entity_id
_entity_poly.type
_entity_poly.pdbx_seq_one_letter_code
_entity_poly.pdbx_strand_id
1 'polypeptide(L)'
;EADTWTTAYWPDGSVKWAGMAAVIPGNTRSVKVIPSSKKKKTTNTEEIHVTESDNQLTIATGKITAFIPKSGTCILDSLLYGNVKVGGKADLIASTQDSPSREDATEIHYQSFNSLIKKAVIEQQGKIRTTIKLEGVQQGKDGREWLPFTLRMYFYAGNEQIKMVHSFIYDGDQNKDFIRSLGVRFQVPMREDLYNRHVAFAGADGGVWSEPVKPLVGRRILTLDKDQSWQKQQMEGKRIPEYQRFDAKNRSLIDNWAAWDNFRLSQLTDNSFSIRKRATEDSPWIGTFTGTQAGGYAFAGDVSGGIGVALQDFWQAYPSTLEVQYARSQEASLIVWLWSPESEAMDLRHYDKVAHDLIASYEDVQEGMSTPYGIARTHTLTVVPQAAYPGKAGIAETAQILSEAAPLMCTPEYLHACRAFGIWS
;
A
#
# COMPACT_ATOMS: atom_id res chain seq x y z
N GLU A 1 7.28 20.34 18.78
CA GLU A 1 6.66 19.39 19.72
C GLU A 1 6.91 17.98 19.25
N ALA A 2 7.07 17.02 20.17
CA ALA A 2 7.25 15.62 19.84
C ALA A 2 6.51 14.78 20.87
N ASP A 3 5.92 13.68 20.42
CA ASP A 3 5.52 12.59 21.29
C ASP A 3 6.76 11.77 21.63
N THR A 4 6.87 11.32 22.89
CA THR A 4 7.99 10.52 23.36
C THR A 4 7.48 9.32 24.16
N TRP A 5 8.15 8.18 24.02
CA TRP A 5 7.85 6.97 24.80
C TRP A 5 9.13 6.16 25.04
N THR A 6 9.17 5.47 26.14
CA THR A 6 10.30 4.59 26.45
C THR A 6 10.19 3.28 25.69
N THR A 7 11.28 2.86 25.05
CA THR A 7 11.36 1.59 24.32
C THR A 7 12.20 0.55 25.05
N ALA A 8 13.15 0.97 25.90
CA ALA A 8 13.93 0.08 26.75
C ALA A 8 14.45 0.81 28.00
N TYR A 9 14.72 0.05 29.06
CA TYR A 9 15.30 0.53 30.29
C TYR A 9 16.66 -0.14 30.56
N TRP A 10 17.52 0.56 31.28
CA TRP A 10 18.69 -0.04 31.93
C TRP A 10 18.28 -0.86 33.16
N PRO A 11 19.15 -1.77 33.67
CA PRO A 11 18.84 -2.55 34.88
C PRO A 11 18.53 -1.71 36.12
N ASP A 12 19.01 -0.47 36.17
CA ASP A 12 18.73 0.48 37.26
C ASP A 12 17.39 1.19 37.15
N GLY A 13 16.59 0.89 36.08
CA GLY A 13 15.30 1.50 35.80
C GLY A 13 15.40 2.82 35.05
N SER A 14 16.57 3.35 34.73
CA SER A 14 16.73 4.53 33.88
C SER A 14 16.43 4.21 32.43
N VAL A 15 15.98 5.22 31.66
CA VAL A 15 15.63 5.04 30.24
C VAL A 15 16.90 4.79 29.44
N LYS A 16 16.95 3.65 28.74
CA LYS A 16 18.02 3.31 27.80
C LYS A 16 17.71 3.83 26.40
N TRP A 17 16.51 3.55 25.90
CA TRP A 17 16.05 3.97 24.58
C TRP A 17 14.69 4.65 24.66
N ALA A 18 14.56 5.76 23.98
CA ALA A 18 13.30 6.46 23.82
C ALA A 18 12.96 6.61 22.34
N GLY A 19 11.71 6.26 21.98
CA GLY A 19 11.14 6.59 20.69
C GLY A 19 10.60 8.02 20.72
N MET A 20 10.66 8.69 19.57
CA MET A 20 10.11 10.03 19.39
C MET A 20 9.38 10.12 18.07
N ALA A 21 8.29 10.87 18.03
CA ALA A 21 7.59 11.25 16.81
C ALA A 21 7.40 12.76 16.77
N ALA A 22 7.74 13.35 15.65
CA ALA A 22 7.55 14.78 15.40
C ALA A 22 7.19 15.00 13.92
N VAL A 23 6.41 16.03 13.65
CA VAL A 23 6.20 16.55 12.30
C VAL A 23 7.24 17.65 12.07
N ILE A 24 8.09 17.45 11.08
CA ILE A 24 9.17 18.38 10.73
C ILE A 24 8.98 18.86 9.29
N PRO A 25 9.35 20.14 8.97
CA PRO A 25 9.28 20.64 7.60
C PRO A 25 10.14 19.81 6.64
N GLY A 26 9.65 19.56 5.41
CA GLY A 26 10.31 18.70 4.42
C GLY A 26 11.70 19.16 3.95
N ASN A 27 12.04 20.43 4.17
CA ASN A 27 13.37 20.99 3.86
C ASN A 27 14.37 20.93 5.04
N THR A 28 14.00 20.28 6.15
CA THR A 28 14.84 20.18 7.35
C THR A 28 16.00 19.21 7.10
N ARG A 29 17.23 19.68 7.24
CA ARG A 29 18.46 18.87 7.07
C ARG A 29 19.01 18.28 8.37
N SER A 30 18.67 18.87 9.51
CA SER A 30 19.13 18.39 10.82
C SER A 30 18.08 18.70 11.90
N VAL A 31 17.98 17.83 12.88
CA VAL A 31 17.09 17.96 14.03
C VAL A 31 17.92 17.83 15.29
N LYS A 32 17.73 18.74 16.25
CA LYS A 32 18.33 18.64 17.57
C LYS A 32 17.27 18.30 18.61
N VAL A 33 17.47 17.21 19.32
CA VAL A 33 16.64 16.82 20.45
C VAL A 33 17.17 17.50 21.71
N ILE A 34 16.32 18.29 22.36
CA ILE A 34 16.70 19.03 23.60
C ILE A 34 15.72 18.61 24.70
N PRO A 35 16.18 17.92 25.76
CA PRO A 35 15.34 17.65 26.92
C PRO A 35 14.85 18.97 27.54
N SER A 36 13.56 19.05 27.83
CA SER A 36 12.98 20.25 28.44
C SER A 36 12.02 19.87 29.56
N SER A 37 12.22 20.45 30.73
CA SER A 37 11.27 20.36 31.85
C SER A 37 10.07 21.30 31.71
N LYS A 38 10.11 22.26 30.78
CA LYS A 38 9.03 23.23 30.53
C LYS A 38 8.21 22.80 29.33
N LYS A 39 6.92 22.53 29.53
CA LYS A 39 5.98 22.42 28.41
C LYS A 39 5.91 23.79 27.69
N LYS A 40 6.51 23.89 26.51
CA LYS A 40 6.29 25.04 25.64
C LYS A 40 4.82 25.03 25.19
N LYS A 41 4.13 26.16 25.32
CA LYS A 41 2.82 26.33 24.66
C LYS A 41 3.06 26.26 23.16
N THR A 42 2.58 25.23 22.52
CA THR A 42 2.59 25.10 21.06
C THR A 42 1.49 25.98 20.48
N THR A 43 1.88 26.83 19.56
CA THR A 43 0.95 27.56 18.69
C THR A 43 0.75 26.70 17.45
N ASN A 44 -0.48 26.28 17.19
CA ASN A 44 -0.95 25.69 15.93
C ASN A 44 -0.34 24.36 15.47
N THR A 45 -0.37 23.33 16.28
CA THR A 45 -0.25 21.96 15.74
C THR A 45 -1.64 21.35 15.70
N GLU A 46 -2.08 20.89 14.53
CA GLU A 46 -3.23 20.00 14.44
C GLU A 46 -2.93 18.77 15.30
N GLU A 47 -3.84 18.39 16.18
CA GLU A 47 -3.71 17.23 17.04
C GLU A 47 -4.48 16.06 16.45
N ILE A 48 -4.04 14.83 16.72
CA ILE A 48 -4.81 13.64 16.35
C ILE A 48 -5.95 13.47 17.36
N HIS A 49 -7.15 13.33 16.83
CA HIS A 49 -8.32 12.96 17.62
C HIS A 49 -8.67 11.50 17.40
N VAL A 50 -8.74 10.77 18.50
CA VAL A 50 -9.11 9.34 18.52
C VAL A 50 -10.44 9.21 19.25
N THR A 51 -11.40 8.60 18.59
CA THR A 51 -12.67 8.21 19.19
C THR A 51 -12.82 6.70 19.13
N GLU A 52 -13.18 6.08 20.23
CA GLU A 52 -13.38 4.65 20.35
C GLU A 52 -14.83 4.35 20.70
N SER A 53 -15.44 3.45 19.93
CA SER A 53 -16.72 2.83 20.22
C SER A 53 -16.56 1.32 20.44
N ASP A 54 -17.64 0.63 20.75
CA ASP A 54 -17.59 -0.83 20.94
C ASP A 54 -17.09 -1.57 19.68
N ASN A 55 -17.44 -1.07 18.49
CA ASN A 55 -17.19 -1.75 17.22
C ASN A 55 -16.16 -1.07 16.31
N GLN A 56 -15.72 0.15 16.63
CA GLN A 56 -14.93 0.96 15.70
C GLN A 56 -13.97 1.93 16.41
N LEU A 57 -12.80 2.11 15.84
CA LEU A 57 -11.87 3.19 16.13
C LEU A 57 -11.97 4.24 15.02
N THR A 58 -12.09 5.51 15.38
CA THR A 58 -12.07 6.63 14.44
C THR A 58 -10.87 7.51 14.72
N ILE A 59 -10.04 7.73 13.70
CA ILE A 59 -8.79 8.49 13.81
C ILE A 59 -8.88 9.68 12.87
N ALA A 60 -8.86 10.90 13.42
CA ALA A 60 -8.84 12.15 12.66
C ALA A 60 -7.50 12.85 12.85
N THR A 61 -6.80 13.11 11.73
CA THR A 61 -5.46 13.76 11.73
C THR A 61 -5.52 15.27 11.49
N GLY A 62 -6.71 15.81 11.24
CA GLY A 62 -6.92 17.17 10.75
C GLY A 62 -7.09 17.24 9.23
N LYS A 63 -6.47 16.34 8.47
CA LYS A 63 -6.66 16.24 7.00
C LYS A 63 -7.53 15.06 6.60
N ILE A 64 -7.35 13.92 7.23
CA ILE A 64 -8.10 12.69 6.96
C ILE A 64 -8.82 12.19 8.19
N THR A 65 -9.87 11.40 7.95
CA THR A 65 -10.54 10.60 8.97
C THR A 65 -10.62 9.15 8.51
N ALA A 66 -10.05 8.25 9.31
CA ALA A 66 -10.06 6.81 9.06
C ALA A 66 -10.98 6.10 10.05
N PHE A 67 -11.80 5.17 9.54
CA PHE A 67 -12.72 4.35 10.31
C PHE A 67 -12.23 2.90 10.31
N ILE A 68 -11.83 2.39 11.46
CA ILE A 68 -11.18 1.09 11.61
C ILE A 68 -12.08 0.19 12.45
N PRO A 69 -12.66 -0.89 11.88
CA PRO A 69 -13.50 -1.81 12.63
C PRO A 69 -12.65 -2.64 13.59
N LYS A 70 -13.21 -2.99 14.74
CA LYS A 70 -12.53 -3.79 15.77
C LYS A 70 -12.60 -5.29 15.52
N SER A 71 -13.46 -5.73 14.62
CA SER A 71 -13.67 -7.14 14.27
C SER A 71 -14.21 -7.26 12.84
N GLY A 72 -14.30 -8.48 12.32
CA GLY A 72 -14.77 -8.78 10.99
C GLY A 72 -13.63 -8.87 9.97
N THR A 73 -13.97 -8.74 8.69
CA THR A 73 -13.01 -9.00 7.59
C THR A 73 -12.25 -7.75 7.13
N CYS A 74 -12.72 -6.55 7.49
CA CYS A 74 -12.13 -5.31 6.99
C CYS A 74 -11.07 -4.78 7.97
N ILE A 75 -9.91 -4.39 7.43
CA ILE A 75 -8.87 -3.67 8.15
C ILE A 75 -9.14 -2.16 8.20
N LEU A 76 -9.94 -1.65 7.28
CA LEU A 76 -10.41 -0.27 7.19
C LEU A 76 -11.84 -0.31 6.62
N ASP A 77 -12.78 0.45 7.20
CA ASP A 77 -14.15 0.55 6.69
C ASP A 77 -14.29 1.67 5.67
N SER A 78 -13.74 2.82 5.99
CA SER A 78 -13.75 3.97 5.10
C SER A 78 -12.66 4.98 5.44
N LEU A 79 -12.37 5.84 4.46
CA LEU A 79 -11.35 6.86 4.54
C LEU A 79 -11.87 8.16 3.90
N LEU A 80 -11.90 9.23 4.70
CA LEU A 80 -12.28 10.55 4.24
C LEU A 80 -11.05 11.45 4.09
N TYR A 81 -11.04 12.28 3.05
CA TYR A 81 -10.18 13.45 2.95
C TYR A 81 -11.07 14.69 3.16
N GLY A 82 -10.86 15.40 4.27
CA GLY A 82 -11.85 16.35 4.75
C GLY A 82 -13.22 15.66 4.93
N ASN A 83 -14.23 16.10 4.19
CA ASN A 83 -15.57 15.51 4.21
C ASN A 83 -15.87 14.57 3.03
N VAL A 84 -14.89 14.33 2.15
CA VAL A 84 -15.08 13.53 0.95
C VAL A 84 -14.60 12.11 1.19
N LYS A 85 -15.45 11.11 0.99
CA LYS A 85 -15.06 9.70 1.04
C LYS A 85 -14.19 9.38 -0.18
N VAL A 86 -12.90 9.19 0.02
CA VAL A 86 -11.91 8.84 -1.02
C VAL A 86 -11.53 7.38 -1.01
N GLY A 87 -11.75 6.68 0.09
CA GLY A 87 -11.55 5.24 0.23
C GLY A 87 -12.76 4.55 0.86
N GLY A 88 -13.07 3.36 0.37
CA GLY A 88 -14.03 2.41 0.94
C GLY A 88 -13.36 1.39 1.84
N LYS A 89 -13.91 0.19 1.87
CA LYS A 89 -13.38 -0.93 2.65
C LYS A 89 -11.99 -1.35 2.16
N ALA A 90 -11.16 -1.79 3.10
CA ALA A 90 -9.92 -2.48 2.78
C ALA A 90 -9.85 -3.81 3.54
N ASP A 91 -9.22 -4.81 2.92
CA ASP A 91 -9.05 -6.14 3.49
C ASP A 91 -7.72 -6.75 3.03
N LEU A 92 -7.24 -7.77 3.77
CA LEU A 92 -6.15 -8.63 3.32
C LEU A 92 -6.76 -9.81 2.58
N ILE A 93 -6.18 -10.14 1.44
CA ILE A 93 -6.60 -11.25 0.60
C ILE A 93 -5.43 -12.19 0.35
N ALA A 94 -5.71 -13.48 0.35
CA ALA A 94 -4.72 -14.50 0.03
C ALA A 94 -5.33 -15.64 -0.77
N SER A 95 -4.51 -16.36 -1.48
CA SER A 95 -4.91 -17.66 -2.05
C SER A 95 -3.77 -18.65 -1.94
N THR A 96 -4.12 -19.94 -1.81
CA THR A 96 -3.19 -21.06 -1.86
C THR A 96 -3.50 -21.98 -3.03
N GLN A 97 -2.54 -22.80 -3.37
CA GLN A 97 -2.72 -23.97 -4.20
C GLN A 97 -2.09 -25.18 -3.50
N ASP A 98 -2.57 -26.38 -3.84
CA ASP A 98 -2.18 -27.64 -3.20
C ASP A 98 -0.97 -28.33 -3.85
N SER A 99 -0.43 -27.74 -4.90
CA SER A 99 0.79 -28.20 -5.58
C SER A 99 1.64 -27.00 -6.00
N PRO A 100 2.97 -27.06 -6.00
CA PRO A 100 3.83 -25.91 -6.29
C PRO A 100 3.72 -25.46 -7.76
N SER A 101 3.59 -26.40 -8.69
CA SER A 101 3.52 -26.13 -10.12
C SER A 101 2.62 -27.12 -10.87
N ARG A 102 2.29 -26.79 -12.12
CA ARG A 102 1.57 -27.70 -13.02
C ARG A 102 2.44 -28.88 -13.51
N GLU A 103 3.73 -28.81 -13.32
CA GLU A 103 4.63 -29.92 -13.63
C GLU A 103 4.55 -31.01 -12.56
N ASP A 104 4.22 -30.62 -11.33
CA ASP A 104 4.14 -31.53 -10.17
C ASP A 104 2.77 -32.21 -10.01
N ALA A 105 1.71 -31.65 -10.64
CA ALA A 105 0.36 -32.18 -10.53
C ALA A 105 -0.47 -31.98 -11.80
N THR A 106 -1.28 -32.98 -12.13
CA THR A 106 -2.21 -32.92 -13.27
C THR A 106 -3.40 -31.99 -13.04
N GLU A 107 -3.75 -31.76 -11.78
CA GLU A 107 -4.82 -30.86 -11.35
C GLU A 107 -4.36 -30.06 -10.13
N ILE A 108 -4.63 -28.77 -10.10
CA ILE A 108 -4.30 -27.87 -9.00
C ILE A 108 -5.59 -27.29 -8.44
N HIS A 109 -5.78 -27.45 -7.12
CA HIS A 109 -6.91 -26.88 -6.41
C HIS A 109 -6.50 -25.58 -5.71
N TYR A 110 -7.36 -24.58 -5.85
CA TYR A 110 -7.14 -23.24 -5.28
C TYR A 110 -8.10 -22.98 -4.11
N GLN A 111 -7.57 -22.37 -3.07
CA GLN A 111 -8.38 -21.91 -1.93
C GLN A 111 -8.13 -20.41 -1.71
N SER A 112 -9.22 -19.66 -1.50
CA SER A 112 -9.15 -18.20 -1.26
C SER A 112 -9.45 -17.90 0.20
N PHE A 113 -8.77 -16.86 0.72
CA PHE A 113 -8.85 -16.41 2.09
C PHE A 113 -8.99 -14.90 2.15
N ASN A 114 -9.68 -14.42 3.17
CA ASN A 114 -9.75 -13.01 3.54
C ASN A 114 -9.31 -12.83 4.98
N SER A 115 -8.88 -11.61 5.32
CA SER A 115 -8.58 -11.25 6.72
C SER A 115 -9.79 -11.49 7.63
N LEU A 116 -9.51 -11.98 8.83
CA LEU A 116 -10.44 -12.00 9.97
C LEU A 116 -9.75 -11.33 11.15
N ILE A 117 -10.23 -10.15 11.54
CA ILE A 117 -9.69 -9.38 12.65
C ILE A 117 -10.16 -10.01 13.95
N LYS A 118 -9.22 -10.43 14.77
CA LYS A 118 -9.45 -11.00 16.11
C LYS A 118 -9.33 -9.94 17.19
N LYS A 119 -8.47 -8.92 16.98
CA LYS A 119 -8.21 -7.88 17.96
C LYS A 119 -7.78 -6.58 17.28
N ALA A 120 -8.33 -5.47 17.75
CA ALA A 120 -7.91 -4.12 17.36
C ALA A 120 -7.69 -3.28 18.62
N VAL A 121 -6.52 -2.66 18.73
CA VAL A 121 -6.15 -1.85 19.90
C VAL A 121 -5.43 -0.58 19.49
N ILE A 122 -5.58 0.45 20.30
CA ILE A 122 -4.73 1.63 20.26
C ILE A 122 -3.42 1.25 20.97
N GLU A 123 -2.38 0.91 20.19
CA GLU A 123 -1.08 0.50 20.74
C GLU A 123 -0.31 1.71 21.31
N GLN A 124 -0.51 2.87 20.69
CA GLN A 124 0.05 4.14 21.14
C GLN A 124 -0.89 5.29 20.79
N GLN A 125 -1.15 6.16 21.73
CA GLN A 125 -1.93 7.37 21.52
C GLN A 125 -1.11 8.60 21.95
N GLY A 126 -0.77 9.43 20.98
CA GLY A 126 -0.09 10.71 21.16
C GLY A 126 -0.82 11.81 20.42
N LYS A 127 -0.38 13.05 20.64
CA LYS A 127 -0.92 14.21 19.92
C LYS A 127 -0.38 14.30 18.49
N ILE A 128 0.86 13.86 18.29
CA ILE A 128 1.59 13.91 17.02
C ILE A 128 1.45 12.59 16.27
N ARG A 129 1.52 11.45 16.98
CA ARG A 129 1.41 10.12 16.38
C ARG A 129 0.46 9.22 17.16
N THR A 130 -0.41 8.54 16.45
CA THR A 130 -1.23 7.43 16.97
C THR A 130 -0.94 6.17 16.17
N THR A 131 -0.82 5.03 16.87
CA THR A 131 -0.61 3.71 16.27
C THR A 131 -1.75 2.80 16.64
N ILE A 132 -2.41 2.25 15.63
CA ILE A 132 -3.43 1.23 15.77
C ILE A 132 -2.82 -0.11 15.39
N LYS A 133 -2.99 -1.13 16.24
CA LYS A 133 -2.58 -2.50 15.96
C LYS A 133 -3.79 -3.39 15.77
N LEU A 134 -3.84 -4.08 14.64
CA LEU A 134 -4.76 -5.16 14.33
C LEU A 134 -4.03 -6.50 14.39
N GLU A 135 -4.64 -7.49 15.01
CA GLU A 135 -4.19 -8.88 15.03
C GLU A 135 -5.30 -9.74 14.46
N GLY A 136 -4.96 -10.67 13.59
CA GLY A 136 -5.94 -11.51 12.91
C GLY A 136 -5.30 -12.69 12.19
N VAL A 137 -6.12 -13.37 11.42
CA VAL A 137 -5.76 -14.54 10.62
C VAL A 137 -6.36 -14.42 9.23
N GLN A 138 -5.87 -15.21 8.29
CA GLN A 138 -6.56 -15.44 7.03
C GLN A 138 -7.62 -16.53 7.22
N GLN A 139 -8.86 -16.26 6.82
CA GLN A 139 -9.97 -17.19 6.95
C GLN A 139 -10.53 -17.59 5.59
N GLY A 140 -10.62 -18.91 5.35
CA GLY A 140 -11.24 -19.50 4.18
C GLY A 140 -12.78 -19.58 4.31
N LYS A 141 -13.47 -19.80 3.20
CA LYS A 141 -14.93 -19.99 3.18
C LYS A 141 -15.39 -21.22 3.94
N ASP A 142 -14.54 -22.22 4.08
CA ASP A 142 -14.73 -23.44 4.86
C ASP A 142 -14.55 -23.24 6.37
N GLY A 143 -14.19 -22.05 6.81
CA GLY A 143 -13.91 -21.70 8.19
C GLY A 143 -12.46 -21.98 8.63
N ARG A 144 -11.60 -22.49 7.76
CA ARG A 144 -10.18 -22.67 8.04
C ARG A 144 -9.52 -21.31 8.37
N GLU A 145 -8.82 -21.26 9.48
CA GLU A 145 -8.02 -20.11 9.91
C GLU A 145 -6.54 -20.47 9.88
N TRP A 146 -5.71 -19.60 9.31
CA TRP A 146 -4.26 -19.76 9.22
C TRP A 146 -3.57 -18.45 8.88
N LEU A 147 -2.26 -18.46 8.73
CA LEU A 147 -1.43 -17.31 8.36
C LEU A 147 -1.71 -16.10 9.27
N PRO A 148 -1.48 -16.23 10.60
CA PRO A 148 -1.70 -15.15 11.54
C PRO A 148 -0.89 -13.91 11.14
N PHE A 149 -1.53 -12.74 11.27
CA PHE A 149 -0.91 -11.48 10.91
C PHE A 149 -1.05 -10.43 12.01
N THR A 150 -0.12 -9.49 11.96
CA THR A 150 -0.18 -8.22 12.69
C THR A 150 -0.11 -7.08 11.68
N LEU A 151 -1.04 -6.15 11.75
CA LEU A 151 -1.04 -4.91 10.96
C LEU A 151 -0.99 -3.71 11.90
N ARG A 152 0.04 -2.86 11.75
CA ARG A 152 0.14 -1.58 12.43
C ARG A 152 -0.12 -0.45 11.47
N MET A 153 -1.01 0.45 11.85
CA MET A 153 -1.31 1.67 11.11
C MET A 153 -0.83 2.87 11.90
N TYR A 154 0.00 3.71 11.29
CA TYR A 154 0.57 4.90 11.89
C TYR A 154 -0.07 6.14 11.29
N PHE A 155 -0.63 6.97 12.14
CA PHE A 155 -1.26 8.24 11.81
C PHE A 155 -0.45 9.38 12.40
N TYR A 156 -0.31 10.48 11.66
CA TYR A 156 0.45 11.66 12.11
C TYR A 156 -0.42 12.91 12.00
N ALA A 157 -0.29 13.81 12.99
CA ALA A 157 -1.03 15.07 13.04
C ALA A 157 -0.78 15.92 11.79
N GLY A 158 -1.85 16.47 11.20
CA GLY A 158 -1.78 17.30 10.01
C GLY A 158 -1.31 16.59 8.73
N ASN A 159 -1.19 15.26 8.74
CA ASN A 159 -0.74 14.47 7.60
C ASN A 159 -1.90 13.65 7.02
N GLU A 160 -1.89 13.51 5.69
CA GLU A 160 -2.83 12.65 4.96
C GLU A 160 -2.35 11.21 4.81
N GLN A 161 -1.07 10.92 5.00
CA GLN A 161 -0.50 9.60 4.79
C GLN A 161 -0.78 8.66 5.96
N ILE A 162 -1.07 7.40 5.64
CA ILE A 162 -1.19 6.31 6.61
C ILE A 162 -0.10 5.29 6.30
N LYS A 163 0.91 5.19 7.18
CA LYS A 163 1.90 4.11 7.05
C LYS A 163 1.31 2.83 7.64
N MET A 164 1.36 1.74 6.88
CA MET A 164 0.92 0.41 7.28
C MET A 164 2.11 -0.54 7.32
N VAL A 165 2.28 -1.27 8.40
CA VAL A 165 3.29 -2.32 8.53
C VAL A 165 2.56 -3.63 8.77
N HIS A 166 2.57 -4.49 7.76
CA HIS A 166 1.95 -5.81 7.77
C HIS A 166 3.01 -6.88 7.98
N SER A 167 2.84 -7.72 8.97
CA SER A 167 3.67 -8.90 9.21
C SER A 167 2.78 -10.14 9.29
N PHE A 168 3.17 -11.21 8.64
CA PHE A 168 2.53 -12.51 8.80
C PHE A 168 3.52 -13.56 9.26
N ILE A 169 3.01 -14.64 9.84
CA ILE A 169 3.78 -15.81 10.24
C ILE A 169 3.22 -17.01 9.49
N TYR A 170 4.10 -17.79 8.86
CA TYR A 170 3.69 -19.02 8.20
C TYR A 170 3.45 -20.12 9.24
N ASP A 171 2.23 -20.65 9.26
CA ASP A 171 1.78 -21.74 10.13
C ASP A 171 1.06 -22.86 9.37
N GLY A 172 1.29 -22.92 8.05
CA GLY A 172 0.71 -23.93 7.15
C GLY A 172 1.51 -25.22 7.07
N ASP A 173 1.00 -26.14 6.27
CA ASP A 173 1.69 -27.37 5.85
C ASP A 173 2.44 -27.08 4.54
N GLN A 174 3.77 -27.09 4.57
CA GLN A 174 4.61 -26.76 3.42
C GLN A 174 4.40 -27.70 2.21
N ASN A 175 3.78 -28.85 2.42
CA ASN A 175 3.50 -29.82 1.34
C ASN A 175 2.11 -29.63 0.70
N LYS A 176 1.28 -28.69 1.22
CA LYS A 176 -0.10 -28.45 0.78
C LYS A 176 -0.45 -26.97 0.63
N ASP A 177 0.21 -26.10 1.38
CA ASP A 177 -0.16 -24.69 1.48
C ASP A 177 0.84 -23.81 0.74
N PHE A 178 0.85 -23.93 -0.57
CA PHE A 178 1.67 -23.08 -1.44
C PHE A 178 0.96 -21.74 -1.62
N ILE A 179 1.52 -20.64 -1.11
CA ILE A 179 0.92 -19.31 -1.23
C ILE A 179 0.95 -18.86 -2.69
N ARG A 180 -0.21 -18.86 -3.33
CA ARG A 180 -0.38 -18.44 -4.72
C ARG A 180 -0.42 -16.94 -4.87
N SER A 181 -1.04 -16.24 -3.91
CA SER A 181 -1.09 -14.80 -3.85
C SER A 181 -1.32 -14.31 -2.43
N LEU A 182 -0.79 -13.12 -2.13
CA LEU A 182 -1.01 -12.40 -0.89
C LEU A 182 -1.09 -10.91 -1.20
N GLY A 183 -2.11 -10.21 -0.72
CA GLY A 183 -2.28 -8.79 -1.05
C GLY A 183 -3.13 -8.01 -0.07
N VAL A 184 -3.09 -6.69 -0.24
CA VAL A 184 -3.96 -5.72 0.43
C VAL A 184 -4.83 -5.08 -0.62
N ARG A 185 -6.14 -5.18 -0.46
CA ARG A 185 -7.14 -4.62 -1.38
C ARG A 185 -7.82 -3.42 -0.76
N PHE A 186 -7.92 -2.33 -1.50
CA PHE A 186 -8.62 -1.11 -1.14
C PHE A 186 -9.76 -0.86 -2.13
N GLN A 187 -10.96 -0.62 -1.63
CA GLN A 187 -12.07 -0.15 -2.45
C GLN A 187 -11.97 1.36 -2.63
N VAL A 188 -12.10 1.82 -3.86
CA VAL A 188 -11.94 3.23 -4.23
C VAL A 188 -13.21 3.73 -4.91
N PRO A 189 -13.95 4.67 -4.30
CA PRO A 189 -15.13 5.27 -4.92
C PRO A 189 -14.77 6.00 -6.22
N MET A 190 -15.48 5.68 -7.31
CA MET A 190 -15.31 6.25 -8.65
C MET A 190 -16.58 7.05 -8.99
N ARG A 191 -16.60 8.33 -8.65
CA ARG A 191 -17.81 9.19 -8.64
C ARG A 191 -18.08 9.88 -9.96
N GLU A 192 -17.02 10.10 -10.74
CA GLU A 192 -17.07 10.92 -11.95
C GLU A 192 -17.35 10.09 -13.20
N ASP A 193 -17.65 10.76 -14.32
CA ASP A 193 -17.72 10.14 -15.64
C ASP A 193 -16.40 9.42 -15.99
N LEU A 194 -16.45 8.34 -16.76
CA LEU A 194 -15.31 7.48 -17.07
C LEU A 194 -14.08 8.24 -17.60
N TYR A 195 -14.29 9.33 -18.32
CA TYR A 195 -13.22 10.16 -18.87
C TYR A 195 -12.59 11.11 -17.83
N ASN A 196 -13.19 11.26 -16.66
CA ASN A 196 -12.67 11.99 -15.50
C ASN A 196 -12.03 11.06 -14.44
N ARG A 197 -11.99 9.75 -14.68
CA ARG A 197 -11.36 8.75 -13.83
C ARG A 197 -9.96 8.45 -14.33
N HIS A 198 -9.01 8.28 -13.40
CA HIS A 198 -7.60 8.10 -13.72
C HIS A 198 -6.98 6.94 -12.97
N VAL A 199 -6.09 6.22 -13.67
CA VAL A 199 -5.21 5.21 -13.10
C VAL A 199 -3.77 5.59 -13.45
N ALA A 200 -2.86 5.45 -12.48
CA ALA A 200 -1.46 5.73 -12.71
C ALA A 200 -0.55 4.80 -11.92
N PHE A 201 0.65 4.56 -12.47
CA PHE A 201 1.71 3.78 -11.83
C PHE A 201 3.04 4.52 -11.95
N ALA A 202 3.84 4.49 -10.88
CA ALA A 202 5.22 4.94 -10.91
C ALA A 202 6.09 3.87 -11.59
N GLY A 203 6.74 4.25 -12.67
CA GLY A 203 7.71 3.43 -13.41
C GLY A 203 9.12 3.59 -12.88
N ALA A 204 10.11 3.30 -13.75
CA ALA A 204 11.52 3.49 -13.44
C ALA A 204 11.92 4.97 -13.50
N ASP A 205 12.96 5.35 -12.75
CA ASP A 205 13.66 6.64 -12.82
C ASP A 205 12.74 7.87 -12.73
N GLY A 206 11.72 7.81 -11.86
CA GLY A 206 10.73 8.88 -11.70
C GLY A 206 9.71 8.98 -12.84
N GLY A 207 9.72 8.06 -13.79
CA GLY A 207 8.73 7.97 -14.86
C GLY A 207 7.35 7.61 -14.32
N VAL A 208 6.30 8.16 -14.92
CA VAL A 208 4.90 7.88 -14.56
C VAL A 208 4.12 7.47 -15.79
N TRP A 209 3.59 6.25 -15.76
CA TRP A 209 2.53 5.84 -16.66
C TRP A 209 1.18 6.25 -16.07
N SER A 210 0.36 6.90 -16.84
CA SER A 210 -0.97 7.36 -16.42
C SER A 210 -1.93 7.38 -17.58
N GLU A 211 -3.14 6.88 -17.37
CA GLU A 211 -4.19 6.86 -18.39
C GLU A 211 -5.57 7.13 -17.75
N PRO A 212 -6.44 7.93 -18.42
CA PRO A 212 -7.85 7.98 -18.06
C PRO A 212 -8.53 6.65 -18.33
N VAL A 213 -9.54 6.29 -17.54
CA VAL A 213 -10.35 5.08 -17.74
C VAL A 213 -11.01 5.07 -19.12
N LYS A 214 -11.47 6.24 -19.60
CA LYS A 214 -11.92 6.45 -20.97
C LYS A 214 -11.12 7.59 -21.62
N PRO A 215 -10.05 7.27 -22.37
CA PRO A 215 -9.26 8.29 -23.04
C PRO A 215 -10.07 8.99 -24.15
N LEU A 216 -10.04 10.32 -24.16
CA LEU A 216 -10.66 11.14 -25.20
C LEU A 216 -9.69 11.29 -26.38
N VAL A 217 -9.28 10.16 -26.98
CA VAL A 217 -8.28 10.10 -28.04
C VAL A 217 -8.92 9.66 -29.34
N GLY A 218 -8.84 10.50 -30.36
CA GLY A 218 -9.31 10.18 -31.68
C GLY A 218 -8.60 11.04 -32.73
N ARG A 219 -8.82 10.74 -34.04
CA ARG A 219 -8.31 11.56 -35.13
C ARG A 219 -8.88 12.97 -35.12
N ARG A 220 -10.01 13.18 -34.46
CA ARG A 220 -10.64 14.48 -34.26
C ARG A 220 -10.45 14.93 -32.83
N ILE A 221 -9.83 16.08 -32.68
CA ILE A 221 -9.65 16.73 -31.39
C ILE A 221 -11.01 17.31 -31.00
N LEU A 222 -11.53 16.87 -29.85
CA LEU A 222 -12.70 17.49 -29.24
C LEU A 222 -12.28 18.84 -28.68
N THR A 223 -12.86 19.92 -29.20
CA THR A 223 -12.65 21.25 -28.67
C THR A 223 -14.02 21.92 -28.50
N LEU A 224 -14.25 22.62 -27.39
CA LEU A 224 -15.35 23.58 -27.25
C LEU A 224 -14.97 24.91 -27.92
N ASP A 225 -13.72 25.30 -27.75
CA ASP A 225 -13.10 26.49 -28.35
C ASP A 225 -11.85 26.10 -29.12
N LYS A 226 -11.44 26.93 -30.08
CA LYS A 226 -10.29 26.66 -30.95
C LYS A 226 -8.97 26.40 -30.21
N ASP A 227 -8.86 26.83 -28.97
CA ASP A 227 -7.64 26.76 -28.15
C ASP A 227 -7.69 25.75 -26.99
N GLN A 228 -8.80 25.02 -26.77
CA GLN A 228 -8.97 24.09 -25.66
C GLN A 228 -9.15 22.65 -26.14
N SER A 229 -8.05 21.89 -26.14
CA SER A 229 -8.07 20.45 -26.35
C SER A 229 -8.55 19.73 -25.11
N TRP A 230 -9.71 19.06 -25.15
CA TRP A 230 -10.20 18.20 -24.06
C TRP A 230 -9.22 17.09 -23.75
N GLN A 231 -8.55 16.53 -24.75
CA GLN A 231 -7.51 15.53 -24.58
C GLN A 231 -6.36 16.07 -23.70
N LYS A 232 -5.87 17.28 -23.98
CA LYS A 232 -4.79 17.90 -23.19
C LYS A 232 -5.25 18.14 -21.74
N GLN A 233 -6.44 18.67 -21.55
CA GLN A 233 -6.99 18.90 -20.20
C GLN A 233 -7.16 17.59 -19.42
N GLN A 234 -7.65 16.53 -20.08
CA GLN A 234 -7.77 15.21 -19.49
C GLN A 234 -6.39 14.66 -19.07
N MET A 235 -5.38 14.79 -19.92
CA MET A 235 -4.00 14.37 -19.60
C MET A 235 -3.37 15.16 -18.44
N GLU A 236 -3.78 16.43 -18.28
CA GLU A 236 -3.38 17.29 -17.16
C GLU A 236 -4.20 17.01 -15.88
N GLY A 237 -5.17 16.08 -15.91
CA GLY A 237 -6.03 15.76 -14.78
C GLY A 237 -7.09 16.83 -14.48
N LYS A 238 -7.34 17.72 -15.42
CA LYS A 238 -8.40 18.72 -15.28
C LYS A 238 -9.77 18.09 -15.52
N ARG A 239 -10.77 18.60 -14.80
CA ARG A 239 -12.15 18.14 -14.96
C ARG A 239 -12.67 18.44 -16.35
N ILE A 240 -13.09 17.42 -17.06
CA ILE A 240 -13.84 17.51 -18.32
C ILE A 240 -15.31 17.69 -17.97
N PRO A 241 -16.07 18.56 -18.71
CA PRO A 241 -17.48 18.76 -18.45
C PRO A 241 -18.32 17.49 -18.50
N GLU A 242 -19.47 17.54 -17.81
CA GLU A 242 -20.45 16.46 -17.80
C GLU A 242 -20.89 16.07 -19.23
N TYR A 243 -21.16 14.80 -19.44
CA TYR A 243 -21.52 14.21 -20.73
C TYR A 243 -22.65 14.94 -21.46
N GLN A 244 -23.67 15.42 -20.74
CA GLN A 244 -24.82 16.13 -21.30
C GLN A 244 -24.47 17.49 -21.94
N ARG A 245 -23.33 18.08 -21.54
CA ARG A 245 -22.87 19.38 -22.10
C ARG A 245 -22.25 19.24 -23.48
N PHE A 246 -21.94 18.03 -23.94
CA PHE A 246 -21.46 17.78 -25.30
C PHE A 246 -22.62 17.75 -26.29
N ASP A 247 -22.39 18.22 -27.49
CA ASP A 247 -23.33 18.06 -28.59
C ASP A 247 -23.50 16.59 -29.01
N ALA A 248 -24.54 16.28 -29.78
CA ALA A 248 -24.87 14.91 -30.17
C ALA A 248 -23.75 14.20 -30.94
N LYS A 249 -22.97 14.92 -31.74
CA LYS A 249 -21.85 14.39 -32.52
C LYS A 249 -20.70 14.00 -31.60
N ASN A 250 -20.34 14.86 -30.65
CA ASN A 250 -19.28 14.61 -29.68
C ASN A 250 -19.66 13.51 -28.73
N ARG A 251 -20.94 13.44 -28.27
CA ARG A 251 -21.44 12.32 -27.45
C ARG A 251 -21.28 11.00 -28.20
N SER A 252 -21.69 10.92 -29.47
CA SER A 252 -21.51 9.70 -30.27
C SER A 252 -20.04 9.28 -30.40
N LEU A 253 -19.11 10.24 -30.50
CA LEU A 253 -17.67 9.90 -30.48
C LEU A 253 -17.22 9.34 -29.13
N ILE A 254 -17.63 9.97 -28.02
CA ILE A 254 -17.31 9.52 -26.66
C ILE A 254 -17.86 8.11 -26.43
N ASP A 255 -19.09 7.82 -26.85
CA ASP A 255 -19.73 6.50 -26.66
C ASP A 255 -18.98 5.39 -27.40
N ASN A 256 -18.42 5.67 -28.56
CA ASN A 256 -17.73 4.70 -29.41
C ASN A 256 -16.24 4.50 -29.02
N TRP A 257 -15.68 5.32 -28.15
CA TRP A 257 -14.31 5.11 -27.72
C TRP A 257 -14.20 4.03 -26.64
N ALA A 258 -13.09 3.28 -26.68
CA ALA A 258 -12.81 2.25 -25.72
C ALA A 258 -12.68 2.84 -24.30
N ALA A 259 -13.13 2.08 -23.32
CA ALA A 259 -12.88 2.33 -21.91
C ALA A 259 -12.19 1.10 -21.32
N TRP A 260 -11.28 1.33 -20.38
CA TRP A 260 -10.45 0.31 -19.77
C TRP A 260 -10.93 0.03 -18.35
N ASP A 261 -11.02 -1.25 -18.00
CA ASP A 261 -11.57 -1.64 -16.70
C ASP A 261 -10.50 -2.10 -15.72
N ASN A 262 -9.47 -2.81 -16.22
CA ASN A 262 -8.41 -3.34 -15.39
C ASN A 262 -7.05 -2.88 -15.89
N PHE A 263 -6.18 -2.59 -14.91
CA PHE A 263 -4.81 -2.11 -15.14
C PHE A 263 -3.87 -2.83 -14.17
N ARG A 264 -2.67 -3.17 -14.62
CA ARG A 264 -1.73 -3.90 -13.80
C ARG A 264 -0.29 -3.51 -14.13
N LEU A 265 0.49 -3.24 -13.08
CA LEU A 265 1.95 -3.15 -13.10
C LEU A 265 2.51 -4.36 -12.36
N SER A 266 3.27 -5.21 -13.03
CA SER A 266 3.86 -6.42 -12.44
C SER A 266 5.36 -6.38 -12.53
N GLN A 267 6.04 -6.52 -11.37
CA GLN A 267 7.47 -6.69 -11.20
C GLN A 267 7.69 -8.15 -10.76
N LEU A 268 7.94 -9.04 -11.71
CA LEU A 268 8.06 -10.48 -11.44
C LEU A 268 9.51 -10.95 -11.28
N THR A 269 10.47 -10.10 -11.69
CA THR A 269 11.91 -10.30 -11.54
C THR A 269 12.54 -9.02 -11.00
N ASP A 270 13.79 -9.09 -10.61
CA ASP A 270 14.58 -7.97 -10.05
C ASP A 270 14.80 -6.80 -11.03
N ASN A 271 14.72 -7.07 -12.34
CA ASN A 271 15.11 -6.11 -13.38
C ASN A 271 14.11 -6.02 -14.54
N SER A 272 12.85 -6.44 -14.36
CA SER A 272 11.83 -6.35 -15.41
C SER A 272 10.43 -6.12 -14.83
N PHE A 273 9.76 -5.05 -15.26
CA PHE A 273 8.34 -4.86 -15.02
C PHE A 273 7.57 -4.62 -16.32
N SER A 274 6.29 -4.91 -16.28
CA SER A 274 5.35 -4.61 -17.37
C SER A 274 4.10 -3.92 -16.85
N ILE A 275 3.55 -2.97 -17.66
CA ILE A 275 2.24 -2.37 -17.43
C ILE A 275 1.30 -2.84 -18.53
N ARG A 276 0.15 -3.35 -18.12
CA ARG A 276 -0.88 -3.89 -19.02
C ARG A 276 -2.25 -3.39 -18.62
N LYS A 277 -3.18 -3.36 -19.58
CA LYS A 277 -4.59 -3.02 -19.37
C LYS A 277 -5.51 -3.93 -20.19
N ARG A 278 -6.78 -3.99 -19.80
CA ARG A 278 -7.84 -4.69 -20.57
C ARG A 278 -9.19 -4.00 -20.38
N ALA A 279 -10.08 -4.18 -21.37
CA ALA A 279 -11.37 -3.51 -21.39
C ALA A 279 -12.42 -4.19 -20.50
N THR A 280 -12.35 -5.52 -20.35
CA THR A 280 -13.23 -6.35 -19.51
C THR A 280 -12.42 -7.51 -18.92
N GLU A 281 -13.00 -8.26 -17.99
CA GLU A 281 -12.35 -9.47 -17.42
C GLU A 281 -12.08 -10.54 -18.49
N ASP A 282 -12.93 -10.65 -19.49
CA ASP A 282 -12.80 -11.63 -20.57
C ASP A 282 -11.91 -11.15 -21.72
N SER A 283 -11.52 -9.87 -21.74
CA SER A 283 -10.65 -9.32 -22.77
C SER A 283 -9.19 -9.69 -22.53
N PRO A 284 -8.41 -9.92 -23.60
CA PRO A 284 -6.97 -10.13 -23.46
C PRO A 284 -6.27 -8.90 -22.89
N TRP A 285 -5.18 -9.13 -22.17
CA TRP A 285 -4.32 -8.05 -21.70
C TRP A 285 -3.54 -7.42 -22.84
N ILE A 286 -3.49 -6.10 -22.87
CA ILE A 286 -2.74 -5.29 -23.82
C ILE A 286 -1.54 -4.69 -23.10
N GLY A 287 -0.33 -4.96 -23.56
CA GLY A 287 0.89 -4.35 -23.06
C GLY A 287 0.93 -2.85 -23.42
N THR A 288 1.28 -2.01 -22.47
CA THR A 288 1.35 -0.55 -22.66
C THR A 288 2.74 0.01 -22.43
N PHE A 289 3.48 -0.54 -21.47
CA PHE A 289 4.83 -0.10 -21.13
C PHE A 289 5.62 -1.24 -20.44
N THR A 290 6.94 -1.18 -20.55
CA THR A 290 7.87 -2.07 -19.86
C THR A 290 9.07 -1.26 -19.37
N GLY A 291 9.76 -1.77 -18.37
CA GLY A 291 10.96 -1.16 -17.83
C GLY A 291 11.70 -2.13 -16.91
N THR A 292 12.69 -1.65 -16.22
CA THR A 292 13.55 -2.48 -15.35
C THR A 292 13.01 -2.56 -13.92
N GLN A 293 13.02 -1.46 -13.17
CA GLN A 293 12.70 -1.41 -11.73
C GLN A 293 11.65 -0.33 -11.49
N ALA A 294 10.44 -0.72 -11.10
CA ALA A 294 9.34 0.20 -10.90
C ALA A 294 9.39 0.86 -9.52
N GLY A 295 8.89 2.10 -9.43
CA GLY A 295 8.87 2.90 -8.20
C GLY A 295 7.83 2.47 -7.16
N GLY A 296 7.00 1.44 -7.46
CA GLY A 296 6.14 0.81 -6.46
C GLY A 296 4.95 1.64 -5.94
N TYR A 297 4.51 2.65 -6.69
CA TYR A 297 3.34 3.47 -6.35
C TYR A 297 2.25 3.33 -7.41
N ALA A 298 1.01 3.21 -6.97
CA ALA A 298 -0.19 3.24 -7.81
C ALA A 298 -1.20 4.25 -7.29
N PHE A 299 -1.97 4.84 -8.21
CA PHE A 299 -3.14 5.68 -7.91
C PHE A 299 -4.35 5.14 -8.66
N ALA A 300 -5.48 5.13 -7.98
CA ALA A 300 -6.81 4.95 -8.56
C ALA A 300 -7.76 6.00 -8.00
N GLY A 301 -8.58 6.60 -8.85
CA GLY A 301 -9.54 7.62 -8.45
C GLY A 301 -10.04 8.44 -9.62
N ASP A 302 -10.59 9.58 -9.30
CA ASP A 302 -11.13 10.55 -10.26
C ASP A 302 -10.65 11.98 -9.95
N VAL A 303 -11.11 12.95 -10.73
CA VAL A 303 -10.79 14.38 -10.52
C VAL A 303 -11.35 14.96 -9.22
N SER A 304 -12.19 14.21 -8.48
CA SER A 304 -12.75 14.57 -7.17
C SER A 304 -12.08 13.81 -6.01
N GLY A 305 -11.01 13.07 -6.28
CA GLY A 305 -10.21 12.37 -5.29
C GLY A 305 -10.04 10.87 -5.54
N GLY A 306 -9.27 10.23 -4.69
CA GLY A 306 -8.95 8.81 -4.79
C GLY A 306 -7.89 8.40 -3.77
N ILE A 307 -7.29 7.25 -4.02
CA ILE A 307 -6.23 6.70 -3.16
C ILE A 307 -4.98 6.40 -3.99
N GLY A 308 -3.84 6.84 -3.49
CA GLY A 308 -2.54 6.29 -3.87
C GLY A 308 -2.06 5.27 -2.85
N VAL A 309 -1.32 4.27 -3.28
CA VAL A 309 -0.63 3.33 -2.38
C VAL A 309 0.77 3.07 -2.88
N ALA A 310 1.74 3.17 -1.98
CA ALA A 310 3.12 2.77 -2.21
C ALA A 310 3.43 1.48 -1.46
N LEU A 311 4.14 0.55 -2.09
CA LEU A 311 4.81 -0.57 -1.44
C LEU A 311 6.30 -0.24 -1.37
N GLN A 312 6.83 -0.15 -0.15
CA GLN A 312 8.25 0.08 0.07
C GLN A 312 9.05 -1.11 -0.46
N ASP A 313 10.22 -0.84 -1.04
CA ASP A 313 11.12 -1.85 -1.63
C ASP A 313 10.42 -2.72 -2.69
N PHE A 314 9.54 -2.11 -3.50
CA PHE A 314 8.65 -2.82 -4.44
C PHE A 314 9.38 -3.74 -5.40
N TRP A 315 10.41 -3.22 -6.11
CA TRP A 315 11.15 -4.04 -7.08
C TRP A 315 12.10 -5.02 -6.39
N GLN A 316 12.61 -4.69 -5.20
CA GLN A 316 13.47 -5.58 -4.40
C GLN A 316 12.66 -6.75 -3.80
N ALA A 317 11.38 -6.50 -3.52
CA ALA A 317 10.46 -7.47 -2.93
C ALA A 317 9.70 -8.30 -3.97
N TYR A 318 10.23 -8.37 -5.22
CA TYR A 318 9.59 -9.21 -6.24
C TYR A 318 9.37 -10.66 -5.74
N PRO A 319 8.34 -11.34 -6.26
CA PRO A 319 7.36 -10.93 -7.27
C PRO A 319 6.21 -10.10 -6.64
N SER A 320 6.12 -8.84 -7.04
CA SER A 320 5.10 -7.90 -6.54
C SER A 320 4.27 -7.32 -7.69
N THR A 321 3.02 -6.94 -7.42
CA THR A 321 2.14 -6.36 -8.45
C THR A 321 1.26 -5.28 -7.83
N LEU A 322 1.05 -4.21 -8.58
CA LEU A 322 0.02 -3.19 -8.31
C LEU A 322 -1.08 -3.33 -9.35
N GLU A 323 -2.32 -3.46 -8.90
CA GLU A 323 -3.44 -3.74 -9.79
C GLU A 323 -4.63 -2.85 -9.47
N VAL A 324 -5.30 -2.34 -10.51
CA VAL A 324 -6.60 -1.68 -10.41
C VAL A 324 -7.60 -2.50 -11.21
N GLN A 325 -8.68 -2.92 -10.56
CA GLN A 325 -9.78 -3.66 -11.16
C GLN A 325 -11.08 -2.85 -11.06
N TYR A 326 -12.00 -3.08 -12.00
CA TYR A 326 -13.34 -2.48 -12.01
C TYR A 326 -13.33 -0.95 -12.06
N ALA A 327 -12.35 -0.35 -12.74
CA ALA A 327 -12.23 1.11 -12.86
C ALA A 327 -13.44 1.78 -13.56
N ARG A 328 -14.21 1.01 -14.33
CA ARG A 328 -15.45 1.45 -14.96
C ARG A 328 -16.65 1.44 -14.02
N SER A 329 -16.59 0.69 -12.93
CA SER A 329 -17.65 0.58 -11.92
C SER A 329 -17.70 1.81 -11.02
N GLN A 330 -18.73 1.93 -10.17
CA GLN A 330 -18.81 3.01 -9.18
C GLN A 330 -17.80 2.88 -8.05
N GLU A 331 -17.23 1.69 -7.91
CA GLU A 331 -16.18 1.37 -6.96
C GLU A 331 -15.12 0.50 -7.64
N ALA A 332 -13.89 0.97 -7.67
CA ALA A 332 -12.74 0.22 -8.17
C ALA A 332 -12.04 -0.50 -7.00
N SER A 333 -11.28 -1.55 -7.31
CA SER A 333 -10.38 -2.20 -6.37
C SER A 333 -8.94 -1.84 -6.71
N LEU A 334 -8.23 -1.17 -5.81
CA LEU A 334 -6.77 -0.99 -5.87
C LEU A 334 -6.12 -2.05 -5.00
N ILE A 335 -5.32 -2.94 -5.61
CA ILE A 335 -4.72 -4.09 -4.94
C ILE A 335 -3.20 -3.97 -4.98
N VAL A 336 -2.58 -4.10 -3.82
CA VAL A 336 -1.14 -4.25 -3.66
C VAL A 336 -0.85 -5.72 -3.39
N TRP A 337 -0.36 -6.44 -4.39
CA TRP A 337 0.04 -7.81 -4.26
C TRP A 337 1.45 -7.89 -3.69
N LEU A 338 1.56 -8.35 -2.44
CA LEU A 338 2.81 -8.60 -1.71
C LEU A 338 3.48 -9.89 -2.20
N TRP A 339 2.70 -10.78 -2.77
CA TRP A 339 3.09 -11.90 -3.59
C TRP A 339 2.16 -11.95 -4.80
N SER A 340 2.75 -11.82 -5.98
CA SER A 340 1.97 -11.66 -7.22
C SER A 340 1.24 -12.94 -7.62
N PRO A 341 -0.06 -12.87 -7.98
CA PRO A 341 -0.78 -14.02 -8.55
C PRO A 341 -0.28 -14.42 -9.94
N GLU A 342 0.61 -13.65 -10.57
CA GLU A 342 1.19 -13.96 -11.87
C GLU A 342 2.50 -14.75 -11.77
N SER A 343 3.12 -14.80 -10.59
CA SER A 343 4.30 -15.61 -10.34
C SER A 343 3.95 -17.06 -10.03
N GLU A 344 4.95 -17.88 -9.87
CA GLU A 344 4.78 -19.20 -9.26
C GLU A 344 4.33 -19.06 -7.80
N ALA A 345 3.72 -20.11 -7.26
CA ALA A 345 3.36 -20.12 -5.85
C ALA A 345 4.62 -20.15 -4.97
N MET A 346 4.55 -19.52 -3.81
CA MET A 346 5.64 -19.54 -2.84
C MET A 346 5.80 -20.96 -2.32
N ASP A 347 6.95 -21.57 -2.64
CA ASP A 347 7.34 -22.91 -2.22
C ASP A 347 8.33 -22.80 -1.06
N LEU A 348 7.91 -23.22 0.12
CA LEU A 348 8.72 -23.16 1.33
C LEU A 348 9.36 -24.51 1.69
N ARG A 349 9.19 -25.55 0.86
CA ARG A 349 9.73 -26.89 1.13
C ARG A 349 11.25 -26.94 1.20
N HIS A 350 11.94 -25.98 0.56
CA HIS A 350 13.40 -25.91 0.61
C HIS A 350 13.92 -25.65 2.04
N TYR A 351 13.12 -25.07 2.92
CA TYR A 351 13.49 -24.91 4.35
C TYR A 351 13.45 -26.22 5.13
N ASP A 352 12.92 -27.31 4.56
CA ASP A 352 12.79 -28.61 5.20
C ASP A 352 13.79 -29.64 4.66
N LYS A 353 14.11 -29.60 3.34
CA LYS A 353 14.80 -30.70 2.65
C LYS A 353 16.07 -30.34 1.89
N VAL A 354 16.28 -29.08 1.61
CA VAL A 354 17.42 -28.63 0.80
C VAL A 354 18.36 -27.81 1.66
N ALA A 355 19.60 -28.30 1.81
CA ALA A 355 20.64 -27.56 2.49
C ALA A 355 20.85 -26.19 1.82
N HIS A 356 20.87 -25.12 2.62
CA HIS A 356 21.23 -23.80 2.14
C HIS A 356 22.72 -23.76 1.77
N ASP A 357 23.13 -22.83 0.90
CA ASP A 357 24.50 -22.69 0.39
C ASP A 357 25.57 -22.49 1.46
N LEU A 358 25.18 -22.15 2.69
CA LEU A 358 26.05 -22.13 3.83
C LEU A 358 26.25 -23.58 4.35
N ILE A 359 27.10 -24.32 3.72
CA ILE A 359 27.54 -25.70 4.10
C ILE A 359 27.97 -25.80 5.58
N ALA A 360 28.15 -24.69 6.25
CA ALA A 360 28.54 -24.62 7.66
C ALA A 360 27.38 -24.79 8.66
N SER A 361 26.11 -24.75 8.22
CA SER A 361 24.95 -24.88 9.10
C SER A 361 24.47 -26.34 9.10
N TYR A 362 24.87 -27.10 10.08
CA TYR A 362 24.45 -28.50 10.26
C TYR A 362 22.92 -28.64 10.45
N GLU A 363 22.27 -27.60 10.86
CA GLU A 363 20.81 -27.56 11.07
C GLU A 363 20.04 -27.70 9.76
N ASP A 364 20.60 -27.24 8.65
CA ASP A 364 19.96 -27.31 7.33
C ASP A 364 19.95 -28.70 6.70
N VAL A 365 20.69 -29.66 7.28
CA VAL A 365 20.83 -31.01 6.73
C VAL A 365 20.24 -32.11 7.61
N GLN A 366 19.66 -31.76 8.74
CA GLN A 366 19.00 -32.72 9.65
C GLN A 366 17.49 -32.71 9.42
N GLU A 367 16.95 -33.83 8.97
CA GLU A 367 15.52 -34.00 8.80
C GLU A 367 14.76 -33.69 10.10
N GLY A 368 13.75 -32.82 10.01
CA GLY A 368 12.94 -32.38 11.16
C GLY A 368 13.55 -31.25 12.00
N MET A 369 14.78 -30.79 11.70
CA MET A 369 15.39 -29.64 12.36
C MET A 369 15.12 -28.33 11.64
N SER A 370 14.90 -28.39 10.32
CA SER A 370 14.51 -27.25 9.49
C SER A 370 13.03 -27.34 9.16
N THR A 371 12.29 -26.27 9.39
CA THR A 371 10.87 -26.17 9.06
C THR A 371 10.51 -24.74 8.67
N PRO A 372 9.65 -24.53 7.68
CA PRO A 372 9.15 -23.20 7.37
C PRO A 372 8.13 -22.69 8.39
N TYR A 373 7.65 -23.53 9.30
CA TYR A 373 6.73 -23.15 10.35
C TYR A 373 7.34 -22.08 11.27
N GLY A 374 6.69 -20.91 11.34
CA GLY A 374 7.20 -19.78 12.11
C GLY A 374 7.97 -18.74 11.28
N ILE A 375 8.25 -19.00 9.99
CA ILE A 375 8.81 -17.97 9.10
C ILE A 375 7.89 -16.77 9.07
N ALA A 376 8.46 -15.58 9.27
CA ALA A 376 7.74 -14.32 9.23
C ALA A 376 8.27 -13.42 8.11
N ARG A 377 7.36 -12.69 7.47
CA ARG A 377 7.70 -11.64 6.51
C ARG A 377 6.94 -10.36 6.84
N THR A 378 7.63 -9.24 6.70
CA THR A 378 7.08 -7.91 6.97
C THR A 378 7.11 -7.06 5.70
N HIS A 379 6.01 -6.34 5.44
CA HIS A 379 5.86 -5.40 4.35
C HIS A 379 5.44 -4.04 4.88
N THR A 380 5.94 -2.99 4.28
CA THR A 380 5.56 -1.61 4.59
C THR A 380 4.85 -1.00 3.40
N LEU A 381 3.63 -0.51 3.64
CA LEU A 381 2.83 0.23 2.67
C LEU A 381 2.57 1.64 3.19
N THR A 382 2.40 2.59 2.27
CA THR A 382 1.89 3.92 2.60
C THR A 382 0.66 4.22 1.76
N VAL A 383 -0.47 4.42 2.42
CA VAL A 383 -1.72 4.86 1.78
C VAL A 383 -1.73 6.38 1.76
N VAL A 384 -2.02 6.94 0.59
CA VAL A 384 -2.02 8.39 0.33
C VAL A 384 -3.38 8.81 -0.20
N PRO A 385 -4.33 9.17 0.67
CA PRO A 385 -5.59 9.76 0.25
C PRO A 385 -5.37 11.07 -0.49
N GLN A 386 -6.09 11.29 -1.56
CA GLN A 386 -5.97 12.47 -2.41
C GLN A 386 -7.33 13.14 -2.59
N ALA A 387 -7.36 14.47 -2.46
CA ALA A 387 -8.57 15.29 -2.68
C ALA A 387 -8.93 15.44 -4.17
N ALA A 388 -7.97 15.16 -5.06
CA ALA A 388 -8.12 15.21 -6.50
C ALA A 388 -7.05 14.32 -7.16
N TYR A 389 -7.18 14.02 -8.43
CA TYR A 389 -6.09 13.40 -9.20
C TYR A 389 -4.85 14.30 -9.16
N PRO A 390 -3.69 13.83 -8.66
CA PRO A 390 -2.53 14.71 -8.41
C PRO A 390 -1.73 15.05 -9.68
N GLY A 391 -2.11 14.50 -10.83
CA GLY A 391 -1.35 14.62 -12.07
C GLY A 391 -0.04 13.82 -12.05
N LYS A 392 0.63 13.71 -13.19
CA LYS A 392 1.88 12.94 -13.32
C LYS A 392 2.99 13.47 -12.42
N ALA A 393 3.12 14.80 -12.30
CA ALA A 393 4.15 15.41 -11.47
C ALA A 393 3.96 15.10 -9.99
N GLY A 394 2.73 15.24 -9.47
CA GLY A 394 2.44 14.91 -8.07
C GLY A 394 2.60 13.41 -7.77
N ILE A 395 2.29 12.52 -8.73
CA ILE A 395 2.53 11.07 -8.61
C ILE A 395 4.03 10.78 -8.56
N ALA A 396 4.84 11.38 -9.45
CA ALA A 396 6.29 11.20 -9.46
C ALA A 396 6.94 11.66 -8.16
N GLU A 397 6.56 12.86 -7.68
CA GLU A 397 7.05 13.41 -6.41
C GLU A 397 6.67 12.51 -5.22
N THR A 398 5.41 12.08 -5.14
CA THR A 398 4.95 11.20 -4.07
C THR A 398 5.67 9.85 -4.11
N ALA A 399 5.81 9.24 -5.28
CA ALA A 399 6.52 7.98 -5.46
C ALA A 399 7.98 8.10 -5.03
N GLN A 400 8.67 9.16 -5.42
CA GLN A 400 10.06 9.40 -5.02
C GLN A 400 10.22 9.55 -3.51
N ILE A 401 9.36 10.36 -2.87
CA ILE A 401 9.39 10.56 -1.41
C ILE A 401 9.16 9.25 -0.65
N LEU A 402 8.28 8.37 -1.16
CA LEU A 402 7.91 7.13 -0.48
C LEU A 402 8.84 5.95 -0.78
N SER A 403 9.54 5.96 -1.93
CA SER A 403 10.53 4.93 -2.29
C SER A 403 11.90 5.18 -1.65
N GLU A 404 12.26 6.46 -1.46
CA GLU A 404 13.53 6.88 -0.91
C GLU A 404 13.35 7.41 0.52
N ALA A 405 13.14 6.51 1.48
CA ALA A 405 13.05 6.92 2.89
C ALA A 405 14.36 7.59 3.32
N ALA A 406 14.28 8.87 3.72
CA ALA A 406 15.42 9.60 4.28
C ALA A 406 15.53 9.28 5.79
N PRO A 407 16.43 8.38 6.22
CA PRO A 407 16.56 8.05 7.62
C PRO A 407 17.20 9.22 8.38
N LEU A 408 16.69 9.52 9.58
CA LEU A 408 17.38 10.35 10.52
C LEU A 408 18.48 9.52 11.18
N MET A 409 19.73 9.93 11.00
CA MET A 409 20.90 9.26 11.56
C MET A 409 21.61 10.15 12.59
N CYS A 410 22.00 9.55 13.71
CA CYS A 410 22.92 10.19 14.64
C CYS A 410 24.34 10.08 14.12
N THR A 411 25.23 11.03 14.50
CA THR A 411 26.65 10.90 14.18
C THR A 411 27.28 9.75 14.97
N PRO A 412 28.31 9.06 14.44
CA PRO A 412 29.02 8.01 15.17
C PRO A 412 29.56 8.46 16.52
N GLU A 413 30.08 9.70 16.61
CA GLU A 413 30.60 10.29 17.85
C GLU A 413 29.51 10.45 18.91
N TYR A 414 28.28 10.83 18.50
CA TYR A 414 27.16 10.93 19.41
C TYR A 414 26.74 9.54 19.92
N LEU A 415 26.66 8.55 19.05
CA LEU A 415 26.31 7.17 19.40
C LEU A 415 27.35 6.57 20.36
N HIS A 416 28.64 6.84 20.13
CA HIS A 416 29.72 6.43 21.02
C HIS A 416 29.63 7.13 22.37
N ALA A 417 29.47 8.46 22.40
CA ALA A 417 29.35 9.23 23.64
C ALA A 417 28.15 8.79 24.51
N CYS A 418 27.04 8.40 23.87
CA CYS A 418 25.84 7.87 24.54
C CYS A 418 25.97 6.40 24.95
N ARG A 419 27.07 5.73 24.61
CA ARG A 419 27.26 4.29 24.80
C ARG A 419 26.09 3.47 24.24
N ALA A 420 25.56 3.87 23.09
CA ALA A 420 24.36 3.30 22.48
C ALA A 420 24.48 1.78 22.25
N PHE A 421 25.68 1.30 21.92
CA PHE A 421 25.99 -0.11 21.67
C PHE A 421 26.86 -0.76 22.78
N GLY A 422 26.92 -0.13 23.97
CA GLY A 422 27.71 -0.63 25.10
C GLY A 422 29.10 0.02 25.22
N ILE A 423 30.03 -0.68 25.88
CA ILE A 423 31.38 -0.20 26.14
C ILE A 423 32.31 -0.68 25.01
N TRP A 424 32.11 -0.20 23.81
CA TRP A 424 33.04 -0.45 22.71
C TRP A 424 34.06 0.69 22.65
N SER A 425 35.31 0.35 22.58
CA SER A 425 36.41 1.31 22.42
C SER A 425 36.79 1.47 20.93
#